data_9f722d2668e8b8aac6a26bd9efb8d8c4
#
_entry.id   9f722d2668e8b8aac6a26bd9efb8d8c4
#
_cell.length_a   1.000
_cell.length_b   1.000
_cell.length_c   1.000
_cell.angle_alpha   90.00
_cell.angle_beta   90.00
_cell.angle_gamma   90.00
#
_symmetry.space_group_name_H-M   'P 1'
#
loop_
_entity.id
_entity.type
_entity.pdbx_description
1 polymer ?
#
loop_
_entity_poly.entity_id
_entity_poly.type
_entity_poly.pdbx_seq_one_letter_code
_entity_poly.pdbx_strand_id
1 'polypeptide(L)'
;MDLASSISVISCFLHIFIKIRDRSGKKFKNFFDSVGDRMWHCYEAESKASFSQRVRRLAEWADAEEKLPDVISKPIMKLKKNLSAYSKAYDLPGCHRTSNMVDRLMQRMDRHLFATFYFHGNLQAAEFSIRGWALIQNFAPCNPTMVKIHDGWRCPAEWPAIPGRVLTI
;
A
#
# COMPACT_ATOMS: atom_id res chain seq x y z
N MET A 1 15.21 23.50 -6.28
CA MET A 1 13.93 23.01 -5.74
C MET A 1 14.19 21.68 -5.12
N ASP A 2 14.01 21.59 -3.82
CA ASP A 2 14.30 20.40 -3.04
C ASP A 2 13.13 19.41 -3.22
N LEU A 3 13.30 18.40 -4.07
CA LEU A 3 12.29 17.36 -4.35
C LEU A 3 11.92 16.53 -3.10
N ALA A 4 12.81 16.50 -2.12
CA ALA A 4 12.61 15.76 -0.87
C ALA A 4 11.50 16.36 0.01
N SER A 5 11.20 17.65 -0.09
CA SER A 5 10.19 18.33 0.72
C SER A 5 8.74 18.05 0.34
N SER A 6 8.51 17.40 -0.82
CA SER A 6 7.16 17.11 -1.34
C SER A 6 6.72 15.64 -1.20
N ILE A 7 7.58 14.76 -0.70
CA ILE A 7 7.25 13.34 -0.57
C ILE A 7 6.35 13.12 0.65
N SER A 8 5.14 12.64 0.40
CA SER A 8 4.19 12.25 1.46
C SER A 8 4.19 10.74 1.66
N VAL A 9 4.61 10.30 2.84
CA VAL A 9 4.55 8.88 3.20
C VAL A 9 3.16 8.54 3.71
N ILE A 10 2.56 7.51 3.10
CA ILE A 10 1.24 6.99 3.45
C ILE A 10 1.41 5.57 3.97
N SER A 11 0.82 5.29 5.12
CA SER A 11 0.84 3.94 5.68
C SER A 11 -0.21 3.05 5.02
N CYS A 12 0.19 1.84 4.64
CA CYS A 12 -0.71 0.86 4.03
C CYS A 12 -1.63 0.21 5.08
N PHE A 13 -2.93 0.40 4.91
CA PHE A 13 -3.94 -0.21 5.79
C PHE A 13 -3.97 -1.74 5.67
N LEU A 14 -3.81 -2.28 4.46
CA LEU A 14 -3.83 -3.71 4.19
C LEU A 14 -2.73 -4.47 4.96
N HIS A 15 -1.56 -3.88 5.13
CA HIS A 15 -0.47 -4.51 5.88
C HIS A 15 -0.81 -4.76 7.36
N ILE A 16 -1.61 -3.90 7.99
CA ILE A 16 -2.10 -4.17 9.35
C ILE A 16 -3.07 -5.36 9.34
N PHE A 17 -3.99 -5.40 8.38
CA PHE A 17 -4.93 -6.52 8.24
C PHE A 17 -4.20 -7.85 8.04
N ILE A 18 -3.23 -7.90 7.10
CA ILE A 18 -2.40 -9.08 6.84
C ILE A 18 -1.65 -9.50 8.11
N LYS A 19 -1.06 -8.53 8.82
CA LYS A 19 -0.32 -8.80 10.07
C LYS A 19 -1.20 -9.41 11.16
N ILE A 20 -2.45 -8.95 11.29
CA ILE A 20 -3.41 -9.52 12.23
C ILE A 20 -3.77 -10.94 11.79
N ARG A 21 -4.09 -11.15 10.50
CA ARG A 21 -4.40 -12.45 9.93
C ARG A 21 -3.29 -13.47 10.19
N ASP A 22 -2.06 -13.14 9.84
CA ASP A 22 -0.93 -14.06 9.90
C ASP A 22 -0.55 -14.40 11.35
N ARG A 23 -0.73 -13.46 12.27
CA ARG A 23 -0.47 -13.67 13.70
C ARG A 23 -1.61 -14.37 14.45
N SER A 24 -2.83 -14.23 13.97
CA SER A 24 -3.99 -14.91 14.55
C SER A 24 -3.93 -16.42 14.33
N GLY A 25 -3.47 -16.85 13.15
CA GLY A 25 -3.38 -18.26 12.78
C GLY A 25 -4.70 -19.02 13.03
N LYS A 26 -4.61 -20.33 13.21
CA LYS A 26 -5.78 -21.18 13.52
C LYS A 26 -6.33 -20.96 14.92
N LYS A 27 -5.46 -20.57 15.87
CA LYS A 27 -5.80 -20.46 17.30
C LYS A 27 -6.83 -19.36 17.59
N PHE A 28 -6.79 -18.25 16.86
CA PHE A 28 -7.63 -17.08 17.10
C PHE A 28 -8.56 -16.76 15.92
N LYS A 29 -8.91 -17.78 15.12
CA LYS A 29 -9.73 -17.62 13.92
C LYS A 29 -11.08 -16.93 14.21
N ASN A 30 -11.76 -17.34 15.28
CA ASN A 30 -13.07 -16.75 15.65
C ASN A 30 -12.97 -15.24 15.93
N PHE A 31 -11.91 -14.80 16.58
CA PHE A 31 -11.65 -13.38 16.79
C PHE A 31 -11.29 -12.67 15.49
N PHE A 32 -10.52 -13.34 14.63
CA PHE A 32 -10.11 -12.76 13.36
C PHE A 32 -11.30 -12.48 12.45
N ASP A 33 -12.30 -13.34 12.38
CA ASP A 33 -13.48 -13.12 11.55
C ASP A 33 -14.24 -11.86 11.99
N SER A 34 -14.48 -11.68 13.30
CA SER A 34 -15.10 -10.46 13.84
C SER A 34 -14.27 -9.20 13.62
N VAL A 35 -12.94 -9.29 13.73
CA VAL A 35 -12.02 -8.18 13.47
C VAL A 35 -11.99 -7.85 11.98
N GLY A 36 -12.01 -8.88 11.13
CA GLY A 36 -12.01 -8.76 9.69
C GLY A 36 -13.12 -7.85 9.18
N ASP A 37 -14.35 -8.14 9.57
CA ASP A 37 -15.54 -7.36 9.18
C ASP A 37 -15.42 -5.90 9.62
N ARG A 38 -14.97 -5.66 10.87
CA ARG A 38 -14.78 -4.30 11.39
C ARG A 38 -13.66 -3.54 10.68
N MET A 39 -12.59 -4.23 10.32
CA MET A 39 -11.50 -3.63 9.55
C MET A 39 -11.93 -3.30 8.11
N TRP A 40 -12.69 -4.19 7.46
CA TRP A 40 -13.25 -3.90 6.15
C TRP A 40 -14.21 -2.72 6.20
N HIS A 41 -15.04 -2.64 7.22
CA HIS A 41 -15.88 -1.46 7.43
C HIS A 41 -15.06 -0.15 7.56
N CYS A 42 -13.89 -0.19 8.19
CA CYS A 42 -12.96 0.95 8.18
C CYS A 42 -12.43 1.26 6.78
N TYR A 43 -12.06 0.22 6.02
CA TYR A 43 -11.52 0.38 4.68
C TYR A 43 -12.52 0.96 3.68
N GLU A 44 -13.80 0.63 3.81
CA GLU A 44 -14.89 1.12 2.95
C GLU A 44 -15.28 2.58 3.22
N ALA A 45 -14.64 3.25 4.15
CA ALA A 45 -14.91 4.66 4.42
C ALA A 45 -14.60 5.54 3.19
N GLU A 46 -15.53 6.40 2.82
CA GLU A 46 -15.41 7.27 1.66
C GLU A 46 -14.68 8.58 1.96
N SER A 47 -14.61 8.98 3.23
CA SER A 47 -13.99 10.22 3.67
C SER A 47 -12.98 10.01 4.79
N LYS A 48 -12.04 10.95 4.94
CA LYS A 48 -11.07 11.01 6.03
C LYS A 48 -11.74 11.02 7.41
N ALA A 49 -12.83 11.78 7.55
CA ALA A 49 -13.58 11.89 8.79
C ALA A 49 -14.24 10.54 9.14
N SER A 50 -14.95 9.93 8.18
CA SER A 50 -15.58 8.63 8.35
C SER A 50 -14.55 7.54 8.67
N PHE A 51 -13.43 7.48 7.96
CA PHE A 51 -12.34 6.55 8.24
C PHE A 51 -11.82 6.72 9.67
N SER A 52 -11.52 7.96 10.05
CA SER A 52 -10.98 8.27 11.38
C SER A 52 -11.94 7.88 12.50
N GLN A 53 -13.25 8.13 12.31
CA GLN A 53 -14.27 7.75 13.26
C GLN A 53 -14.40 6.22 13.38
N ARG A 54 -14.42 5.51 12.25
CA ARG A 54 -14.53 4.04 12.24
C ARG A 54 -13.31 3.38 12.90
N VAL A 55 -12.09 3.89 12.66
CA VAL A 55 -10.87 3.40 13.33
C VAL A 55 -10.91 3.64 14.84
N ARG A 56 -11.41 4.78 15.29
CA ARG A 56 -11.57 5.05 16.74
C ARG A 56 -12.55 4.05 17.37
N ARG A 57 -13.71 3.83 16.74
CA ARG A 57 -14.70 2.84 17.20
C ARG A 57 -14.15 1.41 17.21
N LEU A 58 -13.35 1.05 16.19
CA LEU A 58 -12.65 -0.24 16.16
C LEU A 58 -11.70 -0.38 17.36
N ALA A 59 -10.96 0.67 17.69
CA ALA A 59 -10.04 0.65 18.83
C ALA A 59 -10.78 0.64 20.17
N GLU A 60 -11.87 1.38 20.31
CA GLU A 60 -12.73 1.36 21.50
C GLU A 60 -13.33 -0.04 21.73
N TRP A 61 -13.81 -0.67 20.66
CA TRP A 61 -14.26 -2.06 20.73
C TRP A 61 -13.14 -3.01 21.13
N ALA A 62 -11.93 -2.86 20.57
CA ALA A 62 -10.80 -3.73 20.88
C ALA A 62 -10.28 -3.53 22.33
N ASP A 63 -10.47 -2.35 22.90
CA ASP A 63 -10.13 -2.03 24.30
C ASP A 63 -11.17 -2.60 25.28
N ALA A 64 -12.44 -2.59 24.89
CA ALA A 64 -13.54 -3.13 25.69
C ALA A 64 -13.62 -4.67 25.69
N GLU A 65 -13.01 -5.33 24.69
CA GLU A 65 -13.04 -6.80 24.55
C GLU A 65 -11.90 -7.45 25.34
N GLU A 66 -12.13 -7.71 26.63
CA GLU A 66 -11.12 -8.26 27.55
C GLU A 66 -10.50 -9.58 27.08
N LYS A 67 -11.22 -10.37 26.28
CA LYS A 67 -10.76 -11.66 25.75
C LYS A 67 -9.96 -11.54 24.47
N LEU A 68 -9.83 -10.32 23.91
CA LEU A 68 -9.14 -10.11 22.64
C LEU A 68 -7.61 -10.32 22.82
N PRO A 69 -7.03 -11.26 22.06
CA PRO A 69 -5.60 -11.51 22.16
C PRO A 69 -4.73 -10.30 21.82
N ASP A 70 -3.64 -10.12 22.53
CA ASP A 70 -2.64 -9.07 22.32
C ASP A 70 -2.13 -8.99 20.86
N VAL A 71 -2.05 -10.13 20.19
CA VAL A 71 -1.60 -10.21 18.79
C VAL A 71 -2.56 -9.51 17.83
N ILE A 72 -3.81 -9.30 18.25
CA ILE A 72 -4.86 -8.58 17.51
C ILE A 72 -5.02 -7.16 18.05
N SER A 73 -5.13 -6.99 19.37
CA SER A 73 -5.39 -5.67 19.99
C SER A 73 -4.24 -4.68 19.73
N LYS A 74 -2.98 -5.10 19.92
CA LYS A 74 -1.81 -4.21 19.72
C LYS A 74 -1.71 -3.61 18.31
N PRO A 75 -1.88 -4.36 17.19
CA PRO A 75 -1.95 -3.76 15.86
C PRO A 75 -3.09 -2.75 15.68
N ILE A 76 -4.27 -2.99 16.26
CA ILE A 76 -5.40 -2.07 16.19
C ILE A 76 -5.08 -0.77 16.95
N MET A 77 -4.49 -0.86 18.15
CA MET A 77 -4.06 0.32 18.90
C MET A 77 -2.95 1.09 18.16
N LYS A 78 -2.04 0.37 17.48
CA LYS A 78 -1.03 1.02 16.62
C LYS A 78 -1.67 1.74 15.44
N LEU A 79 -2.73 1.18 14.83
CA LEU A 79 -3.50 1.84 13.78
C LEU A 79 -4.11 3.15 14.28
N LYS A 80 -4.77 3.14 15.45
CA LYS A 80 -5.32 4.35 16.11
C LYS A 80 -4.22 5.38 16.39
N LYS A 81 -3.10 4.96 16.96
CA LYS A 81 -1.97 5.86 17.30
C LYS A 81 -1.41 6.57 16.07
N ASN A 82 -1.32 5.87 14.93
CA ASN A 82 -0.76 6.40 13.69
C ASN A 82 -1.85 6.80 12.67
N LEU A 83 -3.04 7.13 13.14
CA LEU A 83 -4.22 7.41 12.31
C LEU A 83 -3.95 8.47 11.23
N SER A 84 -3.18 9.50 11.54
CA SER A 84 -2.82 10.56 10.59
C SER A 84 -2.09 10.02 9.35
N ALA A 85 -1.16 9.08 9.52
CA ALA A 85 -0.40 8.48 8.42
C ALA A 85 -1.28 7.60 7.51
N TYR A 86 -2.29 6.94 8.06
CA TYR A 86 -3.25 6.13 7.28
C TYR A 86 -4.33 6.98 6.60
N SER A 87 -4.78 8.05 7.25
CA SER A 87 -5.82 8.93 6.72
C SER A 87 -5.30 9.92 5.69
N LYS A 88 -3.98 10.09 5.57
CA LYS A 88 -3.37 11.02 4.62
C LYS A 88 -3.69 10.72 3.14
N ALA A 89 -3.98 9.45 2.82
CA ALA A 89 -4.40 9.05 1.49
C ALA A 89 -5.67 9.77 1.01
N TYR A 90 -6.55 10.16 1.94
CA TYR A 90 -7.77 10.90 1.62
C TYR A 90 -7.53 12.37 1.25
N ASP A 91 -6.38 12.93 1.61
CA ASP A 91 -6.00 14.30 1.27
C ASP A 91 -5.42 14.40 -0.16
N LEU A 92 -5.16 13.24 -0.80
CA LEU A 92 -4.52 13.14 -2.10
C LEU A 92 -5.49 12.48 -3.10
N PRO A 93 -6.10 13.24 -4.02
CA PRO A 93 -7.03 12.70 -5.02
C PRO A 93 -6.41 11.55 -5.81
N GLY A 94 -7.16 10.45 -5.96
CA GLY A 94 -6.71 9.26 -6.69
C GLY A 94 -5.60 8.42 -5.99
N CYS A 95 -5.23 8.77 -4.76
CA CYS A 95 -4.24 8.01 -4.02
C CYS A 95 -4.79 6.67 -3.55
N HIS A 96 -4.00 5.61 -3.73
CA HIS A 96 -4.34 4.29 -3.20
C HIS A 96 -4.11 4.23 -1.69
N ARG A 97 -5.06 3.68 -0.96
CA ARG A 97 -4.97 3.44 0.50
C ARG A 97 -4.21 2.17 0.86
N THR A 98 -3.78 1.43 -0.16
CA THR A 98 -2.99 0.20 -0.02
C THR A 98 -1.76 0.25 -0.90
N SER A 99 -0.72 -0.49 -0.52
CA SER A 99 0.53 -0.58 -1.27
C SER A 99 0.49 -1.62 -2.42
N ASN A 100 -0.66 -2.21 -2.72
CA ASN A 100 -0.77 -3.29 -3.72
C ASN A 100 -0.13 -2.94 -5.06
N MET A 101 -0.22 -1.69 -5.51
CA MET A 101 0.41 -1.26 -6.77
C MET A 101 1.93 -1.25 -6.65
N VAL A 102 2.46 -0.76 -5.54
CA VAL A 102 3.91 -0.77 -5.25
C VAL A 102 4.38 -2.21 -5.06
N ASP A 103 3.65 -3.02 -4.31
CA ASP A 103 4.00 -4.43 -4.08
C ASP A 103 4.07 -5.22 -5.39
N ARG A 104 3.14 -4.99 -6.32
CA ARG A 104 3.17 -5.60 -7.66
C ARG A 104 4.39 -5.14 -8.48
N LEU A 105 4.74 -3.87 -8.38
CA LEU A 105 5.92 -3.34 -9.05
C LEU A 105 7.20 -3.95 -8.48
N MET A 106 7.30 -4.01 -7.14
CA MET A 106 8.43 -4.65 -6.46
C MET A 106 8.54 -6.13 -6.82
N GLN A 107 7.43 -6.89 -6.87
CA GLN A 107 7.44 -8.28 -7.33
C GLN A 107 7.94 -8.45 -8.77
N ARG A 108 7.64 -7.50 -9.66
CA ARG A 108 8.21 -7.52 -11.03
C ARG A 108 9.70 -7.26 -11.00
N MET A 109 10.16 -6.33 -10.18
CA MET A 109 11.58 -6.05 -10.00
C MET A 109 12.32 -7.27 -9.43
N ASP A 110 11.76 -7.91 -8.40
CA ASP A 110 12.35 -9.11 -7.79
C ASP A 110 12.48 -10.25 -8.80
N ARG A 111 11.47 -10.46 -9.66
CA ARG A 111 11.56 -11.46 -10.74
C ARG A 111 12.66 -11.11 -11.75
N HIS A 112 12.80 -9.83 -12.10
CA HIS A 112 13.85 -9.38 -12.99
C HIS A 112 15.23 -9.63 -12.37
N LEU A 113 15.42 -9.25 -11.11
CA LEU A 113 16.66 -9.47 -10.37
C LEU A 113 17.00 -10.96 -10.26
N PHE A 114 16.01 -11.79 -9.95
CA PHE A 114 16.18 -13.24 -9.88
C PHE A 114 16.57 -13.83 -11.24
N ALA A 115 15.93 -13.40 -12.33
CA ALA A 115 16.23 -13.87 -13.68
C ALA A 115 17.62 -13.42 -14.17
N THR A 116 18.16 -12.32 -13.65
CA THR A 116 19.51 -11.81 -13.94
C THR A 116 20.55 -12.23 -12.90
N PHE A 117 20.24 -13.19 -12.03
CA PHE A 117 21.09 -13.63 -10.92
C PHE A 117 21.52 -12.48 -9.99
N TYR A 118 20.61 -11.52 -9.78
CA TYR A 118 20.81 -10.31 -8.98
C TYR A 118 21.86 -9.35 -9.58
N PHE A 119 22.46 -8.52 -8.71
CA PHE A 119 23.47 -7.56 -9.15
C PHE A 119 24.87 -8.17 -9.13
N HIS A 120 25.53 -8.12 -10.25
CA HIS A 120 26.94 -8.48 -10.38
C HIS A 120 27.76 -7.20 -10.58
N GLY A 121 28.80 -7.01 -9.78
CA GLY A 121 29.71 -5.89 -9.91
C GLY A 121 29.58 -4.86 -8.77
N ASN A 122 29.73 -3.59 -9.10
CA ASN A 122 29.74 -2.49 -8.13
C ASN A 122 28.35 -1.81 -8.00
N LEU A 123 28.25 -0.89 -7.04
CA LEU A 123 27.04 -0.11 -6.78
C LEU A 123 26.54 0.64 -8.01
N GLN A 124 27.44 1.17 -8.84
CA GLN A 124 27.08 1.91 -10.04
C GLN A 124 26.40 1.01 -11.08
N ALA A 125 26.87 -0.23 -11.26
CA ALA A 125 26.22 -1.20 -12.15
C ALA A 125 24.82 -1.57 -11.64
N ALA A 126 24.65 -1.74 -10.33
CA ALA A 126 23.34 -1.97 -9.70
C ALA A 126 22.38 -0.78 -9.94
N GLU A 127 22.87 0.44 -9.77
CA GLU A 127 22.07 1.66 -10.02
C GLU A 127 21.64 1.76 -11.49
N PHE A 128 22.53 1.53 -12.45
CA PHE A 128 22.18 1.53 -13.87
C PHE A 128 21.15 0.43 -14.21
N SER A 129 21.30 -0.75 -13.63
CA SER A 129 20.33 -1.85 -13.83
C SER A 129 18.92 -1.48 -13.34
N ILE A 130 18.82 -0.90 -12.12
CA ILE A 130 17.53 -0.46 -11.56
C ILE A 130 16.93 0.67 -12.39
N ARG A 131 17.73 1.66 -12.79
CA ARG A 131 17.28 2.76 -13.64
C ARG A 131 16.80 2.28 -15.00
N GLY A 132 17.56 1.37 -15.65
CA GLY A 132 17.16 0.75 -16.92
C GLY A 132 15.85 -0.02 -16.79
N TRP A 133 15.71 -0.81 -15.73
CA TRP A 133 14.46 -1.50 -15.43
C TRP A 133 13.30 -0.53 -15.23
N ALA A 134 13.50 0.55 -14.47
CA ALA A 134 12.46 1.56 -14.22
C ALA A 134 12.03 2.25 -15.52
N LEU A 135 12.95 2.57 -16.42
CA LEU A 135 12.64 3.11 -17.74
C LEU A 135 11.79 2.13 -18.55
N ILE A 136 12.16 0.85 -18.59
CA ILE A 136 11.37 -0.18 -19.28
C ILE A 136 9.95 -0.26 -18.71
N GLN A 137 9.80 -0.28 -17.38
CA GLN A 137 8.47 -0.36 -16.74
C GLN A 137 7.59 0.85 -17.04
N ASN A 138 8.17 2.03 -17.20
CA ASN A 138 7.41 3.26 -17.45
C ASN A 138 7.12 3.50 -18.94
N PHE A 139 8.01 3.11 -19.83
CA PHE A 139 7.93 3.45 -21.25
C PHE A 139 7.67 2.25 -22.17
N ALA A 140 7.70 1.01 -21.66
CA ALA A 140 7.32 -0.15 -22.47
C ALA A 140 5.85 -0.06 -22.90
N PRO A 141 5.54 -0.43 -24.15
CA PRO A 141 4.17 -0.39 -24.66
C PRO A 141 3.24 -1.28 -23.84
N CYS A 142 2.07 -0.75 -23.51
CA CYS A 142 0.99 -1.53 -22.92
C CYS A 142 0.42 -2.50 -23.94
N ASN A 143 -0.12 -3.64 -23.48
CA ASN A 143 -0.87 -4.51 -24.37
C ASN A 143 -2.15 -3.82 -24.90
N PRO A 144 -2.72 -4.26 -26.03
CA PRO A 144 -3.88 -3.63 -26.65
C PRO A 144 -5.12 -3.52 -25.74
N THR A 145 -5.30 -4.50 -24.84
CA THR A 145 -6.40 -4.49 -23.86
C THR A 145 -6.22 -3.35 -22.84
N MET A 146 -5.00 -3.18 -22.34
CA MET A 146 -4.70 -2.10 -21.39
C MET A 146 -4.82 -0.72 -22.06
N VAL A 147 -4.39 -0.60 -23.33
CA VAL A 147 -4.57 0.65 -24.09
C VAL A 147 -6.05 1.03 -24.19
N LYS A 148 -6.94 0.06 -24.44
CA LYS A 148 -8.40 0.30 -24.49
C LYS A 148 -8.99 0.69 -23.14
N ILE A 149 -8.53 0.07 -22.05
CA ILE A 149 -9.02 0.36 -20.68
C ILE A 149 -8.56 1.73 -20.20
N HIS A 150 -7.42 2.22 -20.69
CA HIS A 150 -6.80 3.47 -20.26
C HIS A 150 -6.87 4.55 -21.33
N ASP A 151 -8.01 4.73 -21.99
CA ASP A 151 -8.31 5.84 -22.89
C ASP A 151 -7.28 6.06 -24.02
N GLY A 152 -6.66 4.99 -24.50
CA GLY A 152 -5.69 5.03 -25.58
C GLY A 152 -4.23 5.28 -25.14
N TRP A 153 -3.93 5.41 -23.86
CA TRP A 153 -2.56 5.56 -23.35
C TRP A 153 -1.70 4.33 -23.66
N ARG A 154 -0.59 4.54 -24.33
CA ARG A 154 0.25 3.46 -24.88
C ARG A 154 1.27 2.92 -23.90
N CYS A 155 1.68 3.72 -22.93
CA CYS A 155 2.63 3.32 -21.90
C CYS A 155 2.26 3.97 -20.53
N PRO A 156 2.75 3.44 -19.41
CA PRO A 156 2.47 4.00 -18.10
C PRO A 156 2.90 5.48 -17.92
N ALA A 157 3.96 5.90 -18.62
CA ALA A 157 4.44 7.28 -18.56
C ALA A 157 3.49 8.31 -19.19
N GLU A 158 2.62 7.87 -20.11
CA GLU A 158 1.60 8.71 -20.72
C GLU A 158 0.37 8.92 -19.84
N TRP A 159 0.21 8.09 -18.80
CA TRP A 159 -0.93 8.22 -17.89
C TRP A 159 -0.91 9.59 -17.25
N PRO A 160 -2.06 10.32 -17.21
CA PRO A 160 -2.07 11.64 -16.64
C PRO A 160 -1.54 11.59 -15.22
N ALA A 161 -0.60 12.46 -14.93
CA ALA A 161 -0.14 12.66 -13.58
C ALA A 161 -1.37 13.07 -12.75
N ILE A 162 -1.90 12.17 -11.95
CA ILE A 162 -2.87 12.54 -10.92
C ILE A 162 -2.14 13.56 -10.05
N PRO A 163 -2.69 14.77 -9.84
CA PRO A 163 -2.06 15.74 -8.96
C PRO A 163 -1.73 15.06 -7.63
N GLY A 164 -0.45 14.97 -7.28
CA GLY A 164 0.03 14.21 -6.12
C GLY A 164 0.54 12.78 -6.41
N ARG A 165 0.49 12.27 -7.63
CA ARG A 165 1.25 11.08 -8.01
C ARG A 165 2.72 11.46 -8.14
N VAL A 166 3.47 11.20 -7.11
CA VAL A 166 4.93 11.18 -7.22
C VAL A 166 5.30 9.92 -8.01
N LEU A 167 5.82 10.11 -9.23
CA LEU A 167 6.58 9.05 -9.90
C LEU A 167 7.77 8.77 -8.97
N THR A 168 7.70 7.69 -8.23
CA THR A 168 8.87 7.16 -7.51
C THR A 168 9.82 6.62 -8.57
N ILE A 169 10.83 7.42 -8.89
CA ILE A 169 12.00 6.99 -9.64
C ILE A 169 12.94 6.29 -8.66
#